data_f8ca3a024b4a69ffae41c66d0f5cd4f2
#
_entry.id   f8ca3a024b4a69ffae41c66d0f5cd4f2
#
_cell.length_a   1.000
_cell.length_b   1.000
_cell.length_c   1.000
_cell.angle_alpha   90.00
_cell.angle_beta   90.00
_cell.angle_gamma   90.00
#
_symmetry.space_group_name_H-M   'P 1'
#
loop_
_entity.id
_entity.type
_entity.pdbx_description
1 polymer ?
#
loop_
_entity_poly.entity_id
_entity_poly.type
_entity_poly.pdbx_seq_one_letter_code
_entity_poly.pdbx_strand_id
1 'polypeptide(L)'
;KYLPHGINPKDFYEIDEKKHPEAFLDLQNTKKEMFGEDEPEFVVFFNSRNIRRKNIPDIILAWRMFTDFLPKEEAKKCKLILHTAVSDPNGTDLAAVIDSICDPEQNPVVISGKQTTEARLNTLYNLSDCHMFMTDNEGWGLGLTESLMVGRMIIAPVQGGMQDQMRFEDEKGEWIQFTEETPTNADGTYHKHGEWAEPMFPSTRSIKGSPQTPY
;
A
#
# COMPACT_ATOMS: atom_id res chain seq x y z
N LYS A 1 25.02 14.11 3.93
CA LYS A 1 24.63 13.82 2.53
C LYS A 1 23.47 12.83 2.56
N TYR A 2 22.31 13.22 2.07
CA TYR A 2 21.15 12.34 1.97
C TYR A 2 21.41 11.25 0.92
N LEU A 3 21.07 10.01 1.26
CA LEU A 3 21.21 8.86 0.37
C LEU A 3 19.96 7.98 0.52
N PRO A 4 18.97 8.12 -0.37
CA PRO A 4 17.76 7.31 -0.33
C PRO A 4 18.06 5.85 -0.69
N HIS A 5 17.17 4.96 -0.28
CA HIS A 5 17.16 3.60 -0.80
C HIS A 5 16.81 3.60 -2.28
N GLY A 6 17.43 2.67 -3.01
CA GLY A 6 17.09 2.38 -4.40
C GLY A 6 16.65 0.93 -4.55
N ILE A 7 15.91 0.66 -5.61
CA ILE A 7 15.59 -0.71 -6.06
C ILE A 7 16.03 -0.88 -7.51
N ASN A 8 16.18 -2.13 -7.92
CA ASN A 8 16.61 -2.43 -9.27
C ASN A 8 15.45 -2.27 -10.26
N PRO A 9 15.54 -1.38 -11.26
CA PRO A 9 14.48 -1.16 -12.24
C PRO A 9 14.24 -2.34 -13.20
N LYS A 10 15.08 -3.38 -13.13
CA LYS A 10 14.85 -4.63 -13.88
C LYS A 10 13.90 -5.57 -13.18
N ASP A 11 13.72 -5.41 -11.87
CA ASP A 11 12.87 -6.27 -11.05
C ASP A 11 11.47 -5.68 -10.90
N PHE A 12 11.37 -4.34 -10.85
CA PHE A 12 10.11 -3.60 -10.73
C PHE A 12 9.99 -2.56 -11.84
N TYR A 13 8.99 -2.73 -12.70
CA TYR A 13 8.71 -1.88 -13.85
C TYR A 13 7.24 -1.99 -14.27
N GLU A 14 6.73 -0.97 -14.94
CA GLU A 14 5.42 -1.03 -15.55
C GLU A 14 5.41 -2.04 -16.70
N ILE A 15 4.51 -3.02 -16.63
CA ILE A 15 4.37 -4.07 -17.65
C ILE A 15 3.58 -3.50 -18.83
N ASP A 16 4.26 -3.34 -19.95
CA ASP A 16 3.70 -2.91 -21.23
C ASP A 16 3.64 -4.10 -22.22
N GLU A 17 2.51 -4.28 -22.89
CA GLU A 17 2.28 -5.42 -23.81
C GLU A 17 3.35 -5.52 -24.91
N LYS A 18 3.75 -4.37 -25.47
CA LYS A 18 4.70 -4.35 -26.60
C LYS A 18 6.15 -4.51 -26.14
N LYS A 19 6.49 -3.97 -24.97
CA LYS A 19 7.86 -4.01 -24.45
C LYS A 19 8.14 -5.30 -23.68
N HIS A 20 7.13 -5.87 -23.02
CA HIS A 20 7.25 -7.00 -22.10
C HIS A 20 6.19 -8.07 -22.38
N PRO A 21 6.11 -8.65 -23.59
CA PRO A 21 4.99 -9.53 -23.99
C PRO A 21 4.84 -10.78 -23.10
N GLU A 22 5.94 -11.36 -22.62
CA GLU A 22 5.90 -12.52 -21.72
C GLU A 22 5.36 -12.13 -20.33
N ALA A 23 5.84 -11.02 -19.78
CA ALA A 23 5.36 -10.52 -18.50
C ALA A 23 3.89 -10.06 -18.58
N PHE A 24 3.48 -9.49 -19.73
CA PHE A 24 2.08 -9.13 -19.98
C PHE A 24 1.17 -10.36 -20.02
N LEU A 25 1.61 -11.45 -20.65
CA LEU A 25 0.87 -12.71 -20.65
C LEU A 25 0.73 -13.27 -19.22
N ASP A 26 1.81 -13.23 -18.42
CA ASP A 26 1.76 -13.65 -17.02
C ASP A 26 0.82 -12.76 -16.20
N LEU A 27 0.80 -11.44 -16.46
CA LEU A 27 -0.12 -10.49 -15.84
C LEU A 27 -1.58 -10.88 -16.14
N GLN A 28 -1.93 -11.18 -17.39
CA GLN A 28 -3.28 -11.60 -17.79
C GLN A 28 -3.67 -12.95 -17.14
N ASN A 29 -2.77 -13.91 -17.14
CA ASN A 29 -3.00 -15.20 -16.51
C ASN A 29 -3.21 -15.05 -14.98
N THR A 30 -2.40 -14.19 -14.33
CA THR A 30 -2.55 -13.89 -12.91
C THR A 30 -3.87 -13.22 -12.60
N LYS A 31 -4.28 -12.26 -13.44
CA LYS A 31 -5.56 -11.58 -13.31
C LYS A 31 -6.72 -12.58 -13.35
N LYS A 32 -6.70 -13.48 -14.31
CA LYS A 32 -7.69 -14.54 -14.45
C LYS A 32 -7.64 -15.54 -13.27
N GLU A 33 -6.45 -15.92 -12.80
CA GLU A 33 -6.28 -16.81 -11.64
C GLU A 33 -6.88 -16.21 -10.37
N MET A 34 -6.69 -14.90 -10.15
CA MET A 34 -7.09 -14.23 -8.92
C MET A 34 -8.56 -13.79 -8.90
N PHE A 35 -9.10 -13.40 -10.04
CA PHE A 35 -10.41 -12.77 -10.13
C PHE A 35 -11.42 -13.55 -10.97
N GLY A 36 -10.98 -14.60 -11.68
CA GLY A 36 -11.85 -15.34 -12.60
C GLY A 36 -12.19 -14.52 -13.85
N GLU A 37 -13.46 -14.58 -14.24
CA GLU A 37 -13.97 -13.79 -15.39
C GLU A 37 -14.43 -12.37 -14.97
N ASP A 38 -14.55 -12.10 -13.67
CA ASP A 38 -14.98 -10.80 -13.12
C ASP A 38 -13.75 -9.90 -12.94
N GLU A 39 -13.41 -9.15 -13.98
CA GLU A 39 -12.33 -8.17 -13.90
C GLU A 39 -12.68 -7.03 -12.94
N PRO A 40 -11.87 -6.79 -11.90
CA PRO A 40 -12.07 -5.65 -11.03
C PRO A 40 -11.81 -4.33 -11.76
N GLU A 41 -12.59 -3.30 -11.41
CA GLU A 41 -12.39 -1.94 -11.90
C GLU A 41 -11.43 -1.15 -11.02
N PHE A 42 -11.24 -1.56 -9.74
CA PHE A 42 -10.34 -0.90 -8.81
C PHE A 42 -9.71 -1.91 -7.85
N VAL A 43 -8.40 -1.90 -7.75
CA VAL A 43 -7.61 -2.82 -6.92
C VAL A 43 -6.68 -2.07 -5.98
N VAL A 44 -6.86 -2.27 -4.69
CA VAL A 44 -5.92 -1.83 -3.65
C VAL A 44 -5.02 -3.00 -3.29
N PHE A 45 -3.72 -2.75 -3.21
CA PHE A 45 -2.71 -3.75 -2.89
C PHE A 45 -2.00 -3.43 -1.58
N PHE A 46 -1.71 -4.47 -0.81
CA PHE A 46 -0.83 -4.42 0.36
C PHE A 46 0.19 -5.56 0.26
N ASN A 47 1.46 -5.25 0.52
CA ASN A 47 2.55 -6.21 0.56
C ASN A 47 3.43 -5.96 1.78
N SER A 48 3.38 -6.85 2.75
CA SER A 48 4.34 -6.91 3.86
C SER A 48 4.16 -8.18 4.68
N ARG A 49 5.11 -8.47 5.58
CA ARG A 49 4.94 -9.51 6.59
C ARG A 49 3.80 -9.13 7.54
N ASN A 50 2.98 -10.11 7.93
CA ASN A 50 1.94 -9.93 8.94
C ASN A 50 2.59 -9.82 10.34
N ILE A 51 2.92 -8.61 10.74
CA ILE A 51 3.40 -8.27 12.09
C ILE A 51 2.63 -7.06 12.61
N ARG A 52 2.49 -6.96 13.93
CA ARG A 52 1.58 -6.00 14.61
C ARG A 52 1.75 -4.55 14.13
N ARG A 53 3.00 -4.07 13.99
CA ARG A 53 3.27 -2.69 13.57
C ARG A 53 2.82 -2.34 12.15
N LYS A 54 2.48 -3.35 11.34
CA LYS A 54 1.98 -3.14 9.97
C LYS A 54 0.48 -2.85 9.89
N ASN A 55 -0.22 -2.92 11.03
CA ASN A 55 -1.62 -2.52 11.18
C ASN A 55 -2.54 -3.06 10.07
N ILE A 56 -2.35 -4.32 9.65
CA ILE A 56 -3.15 -4.91 8.57
C ILE A 56 -4.65 -4.93 8.89
N PRO A 57 -5.08 -5.17 10.15
CA PRO A 57 -6.50 -5.03 10.53
C PRO A 57 -7.06 -3.63 10.23
N ASP A 58 -6.27 -2.57 10.42
CA ASP A 58 -6.72 -1.20 10.12
C ASP A 58 -6.84 -0.96 8.60
N ILE A 59 -6.00 -1.62 7.78
CA ILE A 59 -6.16 -1.62 6.31
C ILE A 59 -7.48 -2.28 5.93
N ILE A 60 -7.82 -3.43 6.53
CA ILE A 60 -9.08 -4.15 6.28
C ILE A 60 -10.28 -3.29 6.72
N LEU A 61 -10.17 -2.62 7.87
CA LEU A 61 -11.21 -1.71 8.35
C LEU A 61 -11.39 -0.48 7.41
N ALA A 62 -10.30 0.14 6.99
CA ALA A 62 -10.34 1.25 6.04
C ALA A 62 -10.95 0.81 4.69
N TRP A 63 -10.58 -0.38 4.21
CA TRP A 63 -11.16 -0.99 3.02
C TRP A 63 -12.67 -1.18 3.14
N ARG A 64 -13.12 -1.77 4.27
CA ARG A 64 -14.54 -1.90 4.57
C ARG A 64 -15.24 -0.55 4.56
N MET A 65 -14.70 0.44 5.28
CA MET A 65 -15.28 1.77 5.33
C MET A 65 -15.42 2.39 3.93
N PHE A 66 -14.40 2.25 3.08
CA PHE A 66 -14.44 2.74 1.71
C PHE A 66 -15.54 2.04 0.90
N THR A 67 -15.58 0.72 0.89
CA THR A 67 -16.54 -0.04 0.08
C THR A 67 -17.97 0.06 0.61
N ASP A 68 -18.18 0.28 1.91
CA ASP A 68 -19.50 0.53 2.49
C ASP A 68 -20.14 1.86 2.00
N PHE A 69 -19.34 2.82 1.51
CA PHE A 69 -19.85 4.03 0.86
C PHE A 69 -20.31 3.81 -0.58
N LEU A 70 -19.92 2.70 -1.20
CA LEU A 70 -20.25 2.40 -2.58
C LEU A 70 -21.57 1.62 -2.68
N PRO A 71 -22.34 1.81 -3.76
CA PRO A 71 -23.40 0.87 -4.11
C PRO A 71 -22.83 -0.53 -4.26
N LYS A 72 -23.60 -1.56 -3.84
CA LYS A 72 -23.13 -2.95 -3.84
C LYS A 72 -22.55 -3.42 -5.16
N GLU A 73 -23.14 -3.01 -6.27
CA GLU A 73 -22.70 -3.39 -7.63
C GLU A 73 -21.36 -2.73 -8.03
N GLU A 74 -21.02 -1.59 -7.44
CA GLU A 74 -19.72 -0.96 -7.61
C GLU A 74 -18.69 -1.56 -6.65
N ALA A 75 -19.08 -1.79 -5.39
CA ALA A 75 -18.22 -2.39 -4.38
C ALA A 75 -17.67 -3.76 -4.80
N LYS A 76 -18.51 -4.60 -5.45
CA LYS A 76 -18.11 -5.92 -6.00
C LYS A 76 -16.96 -5.85 -7.00
N LYS A 77 -16.87 -4.74 -7.74
CA LYS A 77 -15.83 -4.51 -8.74
C LYS A 77 -14.52 -3.98 -8.15
N CYS A 78 -14.51 -3.68 -6.85
CA CYS A 78 -13.32 -3.30 -6.12
C CYS A 78 -12.72 -4.52 -5.42
N LYS A 79 -11.38 -4.62 -5.33
CA LYS A 79 -10.69 -5.72 -4.64
C LYS A 79 -9.57 -5.18 -3.76
N LEU A 80 -9.47 -5.70 -2.54
CA LEU A 80 -8.28 -5.55 -1.71
C LEU A 80 -7.43 -6.82 -1.81
N ILE A 81 -6.20 -6.70 -2.29
CA ILE A 81 -5.24 -7.82 -2.31
C ILE A 81 -4.29 -7.65 -1.12
N LEU A 82 -4.26 -8.64 -0.25
CA LEU A 82 -3.30 -8.74 0.85
C LEU A 82 -2.24 -9.80 0.51
N HIS A 83 -1.05 -9.37 0.09
CA HIS A 83 0.10 -10.25 -0.11
C HIS A 83 0.87 -10.39 1.21
N THR A 84 0.40 -11.33 2.02
CA THR A 84 0.91 -11.58 3.38
C THR A 84 0.49 -12.95 3.88
N ALA A 85 1.13 -13.43 4.94
CA ALA A 85 0.68 -14.63 5.64
C ALA A 85 -0.66 -14.35 6.37
N VAL A 86 -1.62 -15.26 6.25
CA VAL A 86 -2.93 -15.15 6.91
C VAL A 86 -2.78 -15.01 8.42
N SER A 87 -1.81 -15.72 9.00
CA SER A 87 -1.48 -15.71 10.42
C SER A 87 0.04 -15.71 10.62
N ASP A 88 0.53 -14.97 11.60
CA ASP A 88 1.93 -14.93 12.03
C ASP A 88 1.95 -14.83 13.57
N PRO A 89 2.85 -15.52 14.29
CA PRO A 89 2.95 -15.45 15.76
C PRO A 89 3.16 -14.01 16.29
N ASN A 90 3.74 -13.13 15.48
CA ASN A 90 3.95 -11.72 15.82
C ASN A 90 2.91 -10.79 15.18
N GLY A 91 1.88 -11.35 14.56
CA GLY A 91 0.87 -10.62 13.81
C GLY A 91 -0.55 -10.87 14.32
N THR A 92 -1.48 -10.89 13.39
CA THR A 92 -2.92 -11.06 13.63
C THR A 92 -3.45 -12.22 12.77
N ASP A 93 -4.47 -12.90 13.23
CA ASP A 93 -5.25 -13.82 12.41
C ASP A 93 -6.16 -12.99 11.48
N LEU A 94 -5.72 -12.83 10.24
CA LEU A 94 -6.41 -11.99 9.27
C LEU A 94 -7.71 -12.63 8.75
N ALA A 95 -7.79 -13.97 8.74
CA ALA A 95 -9.04 -14.63 8.38
C ALA A 95 -10.13 -14.30 9.40
N ALA A 96 -9.82 -14.40 10.68
CA ALA A 96 -10.76 -14.05 11.74
C ALA A 96 -11.18 -12.57 11.70
N VAL A 97 -10.25 -11.65 11.33
CA VAL A 97 -10.59 -10.23 11.16
C VAL A 97 -11.55 -10.06 10.00
N ILE A 98 -11.22 -10.62 8.82
CA ILE A 98 -12.07 -10.50 7.62
C ILE A 98 -13.47 -11.08 7.89
N ASP A 99 -13.55 -12.29 8.46
CA ASP A 99 -14.81 -12.94 8.77
C ASP A 99 -15.67 -12.13 9.77
N SER A 100 -15.00 -11.40 10.67
CA SER A 100 -15.68 -10.58 11.69
C SER A 100 -16.26 -9.27 11.18
N ILE A 101 -15.60 -8.62 10.20
CA ILE A 101 -15.96 -7.25 9.83
C ILE A 101 -16.30 -7.06 8.34
N CYS A 102 -15.99 -7.99 7.45
CA CYS A 102 -16.24 -7.85 6.02
C CYS A 102 -17.42 -8.72 5.57
N ASP A 103 -18.26 -8.15 4.71
CA ASP A 103 -19.18 -8.90 3.86
C ASP A 103 -18.46 -9.26 2.56
N PRO A 104 -18.35 -10.55 2.18
CA PRO A 104 -17.63 -10.96 0.96
C PRO A 104 -18.14 -10.32 -0.33
N GLU A 105 -19.43 -9.95 -0.37
CA GLU A 105 -20.02 -9.30 -1.55
C GLU A 105 -19.87 -7.77 -1.53
N GLN A 106 -19.78 -7.15 -0.36
CA GLN A 106 -19.63 -5.70 -0.21
C GLN A 106 -18.17 -5.28 -0.05
N ASN A 107 -17.37 -6.09 0.63
CA ASN A 107 -15.99 -5.77 0.99
C ASN A 107 -15.02 -6.87 0.51
N PRO A 108 -14.89 -7.15 -0.80
CA PRO A 108 -14.10 -8.29 -1.29
C PRO A 108 -12.61 -8.17 -0.95
N VAL A 109 -12.07 -9.18 -0.23
CA VAL A 109 -10.66 -9.28 0.12
C VAL A 109 -10.06 -10.56 -0.45
N VAL A 110 -8.93 -10.45 -1.12
CA VAL A 110 -8.16 -11.57 -1.67
C VAL A 110 -6.85 -11.70 -0.92
N ILE A 111 -6.58 -12.85 -0.31
CA ILE A 111 -5.30 -13.10 0.35
C ILE A 111 -4.39 -13.88 -0.60
N SER A 112 -3.24 -13.29 -0.93
CA SER A 112 -2.16 -13.91 -1.69
C SER A 112 -1.03 -14.28 -0.72
N GLY A 113 -1.23 -15.35 0.05
CA GLY A 113 -0.44 -15.69 1.24
C GLY A 113 0.89 -16.39 1.00
N LYS A 114 1.34 -16.57 -0.23
CA LYS A 114 2.57 -17.31 -0.54
C LYS A 114 3.75 -16.38 -0.76
N GLN A 115 4.91 -16.71 -0.16
CA GLN A 115 6.17 -16.13 -0.57
C GLN A 115 6.36 -16.37 -2.07
N THR A 116 6.78 -15.33 -2.80
CA THR A 116 6.81 -15.33 -4.24
C THR A 116 8.13 -14.78 -4.79
N THR A 117 8.35 -14.91 -6.08
CA THR A 117 9.51 -14.33 -6.78
C THR A 117 9.29 -12.83 -7.00
N GLU A 118 10.38 -12.08 -7.22
CA GLU A 118 10.32 -10.66 -7.57
C GLU A 118 9.49 -10.42 -8.83
N ALA A 119 9.62 -11.28 -9.85
CA ALA A 119 8.82 -11.20 -11.08
C ALA A 119 7.31 -11.31 -10.79
N ARG A 120 6.89 -12.28 -9.95
CA ARG A 120 5.49 -12.42 -9.56
C ARG A 120 5.03 -11.26 -8.69
N LEU A 121 5.89 -10.72 -7.84
CA LEU A 121 5.58 -9.54 -7.04
C LEU A 121 5.40 -8.31 -7.93
N ASN A 122 6.25 -8.11 -8.94
CA ASN A 122 6.07 -7.08 -9.96
C ASN A 122 4.71 -7.21 -10.66
N THR A 123 4.30 -8.44 -11.01
CA THR A 123 2.97 -8.71 -11.58
C THR A 123 1.85 -8.27 -10.63
N LEU A 124 1.94 -8.56 -9.33
CA LEU A 124 0.94 -8.16 -8.33
C LEU A 124 0.83 -6.63 -8.19
N TYR A 125 1.96 -5.92 -8.20
CA TYR A 125 1.94 -4.45 -8.24
C TYR A 125 1.27 -3.92 -9.51
N ASN A 126 1.55 -4.53 -10.67
CA ASN A 126 0.95 -4.13 -11.94
C ASN A 126 -0.55 -4.44 -12.04
N LEU A 127 -1.08 -5.39 -11.24
CA LEU A 127 -2.51 -5.67 -11.12
C LEU A 127 -3.27 -4.61 -10.30
N SER A 128 -2.58 -3.81 -9.53
CA SER A 128 -3.20 -2.84 -8.63
C SER A 128 -3.25 -1.43 -9.20
N ASP A 129 -4.16 -0.61 -8.68
CA ASP A 129 -4.25 0.82 -8.96
C ASP A 129 -3.50 1.64 -7.91
N CYS A 130 -3.53 1.19 -6.66
CA CYS A 130 -2.76 1.83 -5.60
C CYS A 130 -2.26 0.82 -4.55
N HIS A 131 -1.19 1.20 -3.86
CA HIS A 131 -0.63 0.47 -2.73
C HIS A 131 -0.93 1.20 -1.42
N MET A 132 -1.71 0.55 -0.56
CA MET A 132 -2.00 1.07 0.78
C MET A 132 -1.05 0.45 1.81
N PHE A 133 -0.43 1.29 2.62
CA PHE A 133 0.55 0.87 3.61
C PHE A 133 0.33 1.62 4.93
N MET A 134 -0.27 0.96 5.93
CA MET A 134 -0.55 1.54 7.25
C MET A 134 0.38 0.94 8.28
N THR A 135 1.51 1.57 8.54
CA THR A 135 2.50 1.07 9.51
C THR A 135 2.75 2.09 10.61
N ASP A 136 2.99 1.61 11.83
CA ASP A 136 3.36 2.49 12.95
C ASP A 136 4.77 3.08 12.80
N ASN A 137 5.66 2.36 12.13
CA ASN A 137 7.03 2.80 11.91
C ASN A 137 7.63 2.06 10.71
N GLU A 138 8.37 2.80 9.89
CA GLU A 138 9.14 2.26 8.77
C GLU A 138 10.34 3.16 8.47
N GLY A 139 11.52 2.55 8.35
CA GLY A 139 12.73 3.30 8.00
C GLY A 139 12.67 3.89 6.60
N TRP A 140 12.17 3.12 5.62
CA TRP A 140 12.00 3.56 4.23
C TRP A 140 10.67 3.14 3.62
N GLY A 141 10.30 1.85 3.73
CA GLY A 141 9.12 1.30 3.07
C GLY A 141 9.40 0.91 1.60
N LEU A 142 10.25 -0.10 1.38
CA LEU A 142 10.61 -0.55 0.02
C LEU A 142 9.40 -0.88 -0.85
N GLY A 143 8.33 -1.44 -0.27
CA GLY A 143 7.09 -1.71 -1.00
C GLY A 143 6.44 -0.47 -1.62
N LEU A 144 6.62 0.71 -1.03
CA LEU A 144 6.19 1.97 -1.64
C LEU A 144 7.04 2.32 -2.86
N THR A 145 8.37 2.17 -2.76
CA THR A 145 9.27 2.38 -3.89
C THR A 145 8.96 1.40 -5.03
N GLU A 146 8.71 0.13 -4.71
CA GLU A 146 8.31 -0.90 -5.68
C GLU A 146 7.02 -0.49 -6.41
N SER A 147 6.02 -0.02 -5.68
CA SER A 147 4.76 0.50 -6.23
C SER A 147 4.97 1.69 -7.16
N LEU A 148 5.76 2.67 -6.73
CA LEU A 148 6.09 3.86 -7.54
C LEU A 148 6.86 3.49 -8.82
N MET A 149 7.75 2.50 -8.77
CA MET A 149 8.48 2.02 -9.95
C MET A 149 7.57 1.42 -11.02
N VAL A 150 6.44 0.85 -10.63
CA VAL A 150 5.44 0.33 -11.57
C VAL A 150 4.34 1.35 -11.88
N GLY A 151 4.53 2.61 -11.50
CA GLY A 151 3.59 3.70 -11.80
C GLY A 151 2.29 3.68 -10.99
N ARG A 152 2.28 3.06 -9.81
CA ARG A 152 1.08 3.00 -8.95
C ARG A 152 1.14 4.03 -7.85
N MET A 153 -0.03 4.59 -7.51
CA MET A 153 -0.19 5.50 -6.38
C MET A 153 0.11 4.81 -5.06
N ILE A 154 0.53 5.58 -4.07
CA ILE A 154 0.73 5.12 -2.71
C ILE A 154 -0.18 5.85 -1.73
N ILE A 155 -0.69 5.10 -0.76
CA ILE A 155 -1.41 5.63 0.41
C ILE A 155 -0.61 5.20 1.63
N ALA A 156 0.02 6.14 2.33
CA ALA A 156 0.94 5.78 3.40
C ALA A 156 1.04 6.86 4.50
N PRO A 157 1.43 6.48 5.75
CA PRO A 157 1.61 7.44 6.83
C PRO A 157 2.77 8.39 6.57
N VAL A 158 2.60 9.64 6.99
CA VAL A 158 3.63 10.67 6.92
C VAL A 158 4.60 10.48 8.08
N GLN A 159 5.54 9.55 7.90
CA GLN A 159 6.58 9.27 8.91
C GLN A 159 7.80 8.56 8.30
N GLY A 160 8.94 8.69 8.95
CA GLY A 160 10.20 8.07 8.52
C GLY A 160 10.52 8.36 7.05
N GLY A 161 11.17 7.44 6.37
CA GLY A 161 11.51 7.57 4.95
C GLY A 161 10.31 7.47 3.99
N MET A 162 9.11 7.13 4.48
CA MET A 162 7.91 7.12 3.63
C MET A 162 7.53 8.53 3.20
N GLN A 163 7.67 9.53 4.08
CA GLN A 163 7.42 10.93 3.74
C GLN A 163 8.35 11.43 2.63
N ASP A 164 9.59 10.94 2.58
CA ASP A 164 10.54 11.31 1.53
C ASP A 164 10.09 10.86 0.14
N GLN A 165 9.37 9.74 0.08
CA GLN A 165 8.80 9.22 -1.16
C GLN A 165 7.56 9.98 -1.63
N MET A 166 6.88 10.70 -0.73
CA MET A 166 5.75 11.59 -1.04
C MET A 166 6.20 12.94 -1.57
N ARG A 167 7.43 13.34 -1.28
CA ARG A 167 8.07 14.57 -1.74
C ARG A 167 7.27 15.82 -1.39
N PHE A 168 7.22 16.15 -0.12
CA PHE A 168 6.64 17.41 0.32
C PHE A 168 7.47 18.61 -0.09
N GLU A 169 6.80 19.69 -0.47
CA GLU A 169 7.42 20.95 -0.93
C GLU A 169 6.85 22.13 -0.13
N ASP A 170 7.71 23.09 0.16
CA ASP A 170 7.30 24.36 0.76
C ASP A 170 6.68 25.31 -0.30
N GLU A 171 6.30 26.52 0.13
CA GLU A 171 5.73 27.57 -0.73
C GLU A 171 6.64 27.99 -1.88
N LYS A 172 7.94 27.70 -1.79
CA LYS A 172 8.95 27.99 -2.83
C LYS A 172 9.21 26.82 -3.77
N GLY A 173 8.58 25.66 -3.50
CA GLY A 173 8.82 24.41 -4.23
C GLY A 173 10.11 23.69 -3.80
N GLU A 174 10.69 24.08 -2.66
CA GLU A 174 11.83 23.38 -2.11
C GLU A 174 11.37 22.14 -1.33
N TRP A 175 12.08 21.03 -1.51
CA TRP A 175 11.79 19.80 -0.78
C TRP A 175 11.99 20.01 0.71
N ILE A 176 10.98 19.65 1.48
CA ILE A 176 11.00 19.69 2.92
C ILE A 176 10.78 18.30 3.51
N GLN A 177 11.40 18.08 4.67
CA GLN A 177 11.03 16.97 5.52
C GLN A 177 9.85 17.41 6.37
N PHE A 178 8.73 16.71 6.23
CA PHE A 178 7.52 17.00 7.01
C PHE A 178 7.80 16.74 8.48
N THR A 179 7.41 17.70 9.33
CA THR A 179 7.38 17.52 10.78
C THR A 179 5.95 17.71 11.27
N GLU A 180 5.56 16.99 12.31
CA GLU A 180 4.23 17.14 12.90
C GLU A 180 3.99 18.54 13.49
N GLU A 181 5.04 19.29 13.77
CA GLU A 181 4.99 20.65 14.29
C GLU A 181 4.61 21.66 13.19
N THR A 182 4.84 21.32 11.92
CA THR A 182 4.58 22.19 10.79
C THR A 182 3.87 21.45 9.65
N PRO A 183 2.62 20.98 9.87
CA PRO A 183 1.88 20.24 8.84
C PRO A 183 1.40 21.12 7.69
N THR A 184 1.39 22.43 7.88
CA THR A 184 0.82 23.40 6.95
C THR A 184 1.79 24.54 6.69
N ASN A 185 1.58 25.21 5.57
CA ASN A 185 2.16 26.51 5.24
C ASN A 185 1.68 27.59 6.25
N ALA A 186 2.30 28.75 6.21
CA ALA A 186 1.94 29.87 7.08
C ALA A 186 0.48 30.34 6.93
N ASP A 187 -0.14 30.13 5.79
CA ASP A 187 -1.53 30.44 5.48
C ASP A 187 -2.53 29.34 5.90
N GLY A 188 -2.04 28.24 6.49
CA GLY A 188 -2.86 27.11 6.95
C GLY A 188 -3.17 26.07 5.87
N THR A 189 -2.69 26.23 4.64
CA THR A 189 -2.82 25.20 3.60
C THR A 189 -1.82 24.06 3.85
N TYR A 190 -2.19 22.82 3.47
CA TYR A 190 -1.26 21.70 3.53
C TYR A 190 -0.12 21.89 2.54
N HIS A 191 1.08 21.43 2.93
CA HIS A 191 2.21 21.39 2.00
C HIS A 191 1.86 20.57 0.76
N LYS A 192 2.35 21.02 -0.39
CA LYS A 192 2.25 20.24 -1.62
C LYS A 192 3.05 18.96 -1.50
N HIS A 193 2.59 17.93 -2.15
CA HIS A 193 3.28 16.65 -2.28
C HIS A 193 3.11 16.10 -3.69
N GLY A 194 3.81 15.02 -4.04
CA GLY A 194 3.68 14.38 -5.34
C GLY A 194 2.25 13.85 -5.57
N GLU A 195 1.74 14.02 -6.77
CA GLU A 195 0.39 13.56 -7.17
C GLU A 195 0.23 12.03 -7.12
N TRP A 196 1.34 11.31 -7.01
CA TRP A 196 1.39 9.86 -6.86
C TRP A 196 1.18 9.36 -5.42
N ALA A 197 0.99 10.24 -4.47
CA ALA A 197 0.89 9.89 -3.06
C ALA A 197 -0.35 10.51 -2.41
N GLU A 198 -1.04 9.70 -1.60
CA GLU A 198 -2.06 10.17 -0.66
C GLU A 198 -1.51 10.03 0.77
N PRO A 199 -1.14 11.14 1.42
CA PRO A 199 -0.53 11.11 2.73
C PRO A 199 -1.55 10.90 3.84
N MET A 200 -1.28 9.95 4.74
CA MET A 200 -2.03 9.77 5.97
C MET A 200 -1.30 10.46 7.13
N PHE A 201 -1.90 11.51 7.67
CA PHE A 201 -1.34 12.22 8.81
C PHE A 201 -1.63 11.49 10.11
N PRO A 202 -0.61 11.17 10.94
CA PRO A 202 -0.82 10.53 12.22
C PRO A 202 -1.69 11.40 13.15
N SER A 203 -2.74 10.82 13.72
CA SER A 203 -3.62 11.52 14.69
C SER A 203 -3.23 11.24 16.15
N THR A 204 -2.41 10.21 16.38
CA THR A 204 -2.00 9.79 17.73
C THR A 204 -0.54 9.34 17.73
N ARG A 205 0.12 9.47 18.88
CA ARG A 205 1.44 8.90 19.15
C ARG A 205 1.35 7.86 20.25
N SER A 206 1.98 6.71 20.05
CA SER A 206 2.14 5.70 21.10
C SER A 206 3.52 5.06 20.99
N ILE A 207 4.13 4.75 22.12
CA ILE A 207 5.34 3.94 22.14
C ILE A 207 4.92 2.49 22.01
N LYS A 208 5.40 1.82 20.96
CA LYS A 208 5.21 0.40 20.71
C LYS A 208 6.55 -0.31 20.67
N GLY A 209 6.52 -1.63 20.67
CA GLY A 209 7.71 -2.45 20.65
C GLY A 209 8.07 -2.99 22.04
N SER A 210 9.30 -3.49 22.19
CA SER A 210 9.80 -4.01 23.44
C SER A 210 10.53 -2.92 24.24
N PRO A 211 10.78 -3.12 25.55
CA PRO A 211 11.62 -2.21 26.33
C PRO A 211 13.02 -2.02 25.76
N GLN A 212 13.52 -3.00 25.00
CA GLN A 212 14.83 -2.95 24.36
C GLN A 212 14.80 -2.23 23.00
N THR A 213 13.67 -2.28 22.30
CA THR A 213 13.49 -1.69 20.97
C THR A 213 12.14 -0.97 20.87
N PRO A 214 11.95 0.16 21.59
CA PRO A 214 10.74 0.97 21.45
C PRO A 214 10.74 1.67 20.09
N TYR A 215 9.58 1.80 19.47
CA TYR A 215 9.34 2.56 18.22
C TYR A 215 7.91 3.08 18.15
#